data_bc9dff052f86cce2dcaf775f6c924e4e
#
_entry.id   bc9dff052f86cce2dcaf775f6c924e4e
#
_cell.length_a   1.000
_cell.length_b   1.000
_cell.length_c   1.000
_cell.angle_alpha   90.00
_cell.angle_beta   90.00
_cell.angle_gamma   90.00
#
_symmetry.space_group_name_H-M   'P 1'
#
loop_
_entity.id
_entity.type
_entity.pdbx_description
1 polymer ?
#
loop_
_entity_poly.entity_id
_entity_poly.type
_entity_poly.pdbx_seq_one_letter_code
_entity_poly.pdbx_strand_id
1 'polypeptide(L)'
;MNVLDGVTAGTVTASKGLVVDANSDLATIRNLTSNGTVQASILSADAVAIVDSSRGSGTSLSGATTLATYDVSTYKTAKYVYQIKKDDAEDTDVGEILVTYGVTNNDVYLTEYAMLSTGSSIGAWTADYNSGDVRLRFTPTANGAHTYSIMNTLLIA
;
A
#
# COMPACT_ATOMS: atom_id res chain seq x y z
N MET A 1 35.08 10.66 -26.45
CA MET A 1 33.95 9.78 -26.73
C MET A 1 32.69 10.48 -26.26
N ASN A 2 31.74 10.75 -27.13
CA ASN A 2 30.49 11.39 -26.75
C ASN A 2 29.54 10.30 -26.21
N VAL A 3 29.35 10.26 -24.89
CA VAL A 3 28.50 9.25 -24.21
C VAL A 3 27.00 9.47 -24.47
N LEU A 4 26.60 10.59 -25.06
CA LEU A 4 25.21 10.89 -25.40
C LEU A 4 24.91 10.67 -26.90
N ASP A 5 25.93 10.40 -27.75
CA ASP A 5 25.71 10.13 -29.17
C ASP A 5 24.98 8.79 -29.39
N GLY A 6 23.90 8.82 -30.16
CA GLY A 6 23.04 7.65 -30.40
C GLY A 6 22.23 7.17 -29.17
N VAL A 7 22.05 8.03 -28.18
CA VAL A 7 21.15 7.73 -27.05
C VAL A 7 19.70 7.98 -27.46
N THR A 8 18.82 7.02 -27.19
CA THR A 8 17.37 7.19 -27.29
C THR A 8 16.82 7.48 -25.90
N ALA A 9 16.09 8.59 -25.75
CA ALA A 9 15.44 8.95 -24.47
C ALA A 9 14.54 7.81 -23.95
N GLY A 10 14.58 7.54 -22.65
CA GLY A 10 13.82 6.47 -22.00
C GLY A 10 14.44 5.07 -22.16
N THR A 11 15.52 4.90 -22.93
CA THR A 11 16.14 3.59 -23.17
C THR A 11 17.54 3.52 -22.59
N VAL A 12 17.84 2.47 -21.84
CA VAL A 12 19.18 2.18 -21.31
C VAL A 12 20.01 1.47 -22.39
N THR A 13 21.12 2.09 -22.81
CA THR A 13 22.06 1.53 -23.78
C THR A 13 23.43 1.35 -23.12
N ALA A 14 24.06 0.19 -23.34
CA ALA A 14 25.38 -0.10 -22.77
C ALA A 14 26.42 0.95 -23.17
N SER A 15 27.27 1.38 -22.23
CA SER A 15 28.32 2.38 -22.38
C SER A 15 27.85 3.77 -22.80
N LYS A 16 26.59 4.09 -22.58
CA LYS A 16 25.97 5.39 -22.84
C LYS A 16 25.48 6.07 -21.56
N GLY A 17 25.27 7.37 -21.63
CA GLY A 17 24.58 8.11 -20.57
C GLY A 17 23.12 7.70 -20.46
N LEU A 18 22.56 7.80 -19.24
CA LEU A 18 21.13 7.60 -19.01
C LEU A 18 20.41 8.90 -19.34
N VAL A 19 19.47 8.86 -20.26
CA VAL A 19 18.60 9.98 -20.61
C VAL A 19 17.16 9.53 -20.44
N VAL A 20 16.43 10.22 -19.57
CA VAL A 20 14.99 9.98 -19.37
C VAL A 20 14.19 10.47 -20.57
N ASP A 21 13.03 9.90 -20.82
CA ASP A 21 12.12 10.37 -21.85
C ASP A 21 11.32 11.63 -21.41
N ALA A 22 10.34 12.04 -22.21
CA ALA A 22 9.50 13.21 -21.93
C ALA A 22 8.64 13.08 -20.65
N ASN A 23 8.41 11.86 -20.17
CA ASN A 23 7.69 11.57 -18.93
C ASN A 23 8.64 11.39 -17.73
N SER A 24 9.94 11.54 -17.93
CA SER A 24 11.00 11.25 -16.95
C SER A 24 11.17 9.76 -16.66
N ASP A 25 10.83 8.88 -17.60
CA ASP A 25 10.90 7.43 -17.45
C ASP A 25 12.24 6.86 -17.96
N LEU A 26 12.69 5.77 -17.31
CA LEU A 26 13.76 4.88 -17.75
C LEU A 26 13.21 3.47 -17.90
N ALA A 27 13.27 2.92 -19.11
CA ALA A 27 12.87 1.55 -19.39
C ALA A 27 14.08 0.61 -19.47
N THR A 28 13.86 -0.69 -19.21
CA THR A 28 14.83 -1.77 -19.46
C THR A 28 16.12 -1.67 -18.63
N ILE A 29 16.03 -1.31 -17.36
CA ILE A 29 17.15 -1.44 -16.42
C ILE A 29 17.21 -2.90 -15.97
N ARG A 30 18.26 -3.65 -16.38
CA ARG A 30 18.41 -5.06 -16.00
C ARG A 30 18.71 -5.25 -14.51
N ASN A 31 19.62 -4.45 -13.97
CA ASN A 31 19.99 -4.47 -12.55
C ASN A 31 20.08 -3.03 -12.05
N LEU A 32 19.35 -2.72 -10.98
CA LEU A 32 19.44 -1.47 -10.25
C LEU A 32 20.02 -1.75 -8.86
N THR A 33 21.19 -1.19 -8.57
CA THR A 33 21.79 -1.21 -7.22
C THR A 33 21.75 0.19 -6.67
N SER A 34 21.07 0.38 -5.54
CA SER A 34 21.01 1.66 -4.82
C SER A 34 21.74 1.53 -3.48
N ASN A 35 22.67 2.45 -3.21
CA ASN A 35 23.32 2.56 -1.90
C ASN A 35 22.55 3.46 -0.92
N GLY A 36 21.41 3.97 -1.32
CA GLY A 36 20.53 4.83 -0.54
C GLY A 36 19.08 4.36 -0.62
N THR A 37 18.16 5.27 -0.43
CA THR A 37 16.73 5.01 -0.48
C THR A 37 16.23 5.00 -1.92
N VAL A 38 15.42 4.01 -2.29
CA VAL A 38 14.56 4.04 -3.47
C VAL A 38 13.16 4.43 -3.00
N GLN A 39 12.71 5.61 -3.43
CA GLN A 39 11.37 6.08 -3.10
C GLN A 39 10.45 5.85 -4.31
N ALA A 40 9.40 5.08 -4.09
CA ALA A 40 8.35 4.84 -5.07
C ALA A 40 6.99 4.94 -4.39
N SER A 41 5.97 5.43 -5.08
CA SER A 41 4.58 5.34 -4.61
C SER A 41 4.07 3.90 -4.66
N ILE A 42 4.49 3.14 -5.67
CA ILE A 42 4.17 1.72 -5.85
C ILE A 42 5.45 0.99 -6.27
N LEU A 43 5.74 -0.15 -5.64
CA LEU A 43 6.77 -1.10 -6.09
C LEU A 43 6.09 -2.38 -6.57
N SER A 44 6.14 -2.64 -7.88
CA SER A 44 5.59 -3.87 -8.49
C SER A 44 6.70 -4.92 -8.65
N ALA A 45 6.46 -6.11 -8.13
CA ALA A 45 7.35 -7.25 -8.26
C ALA A 45 6.78 -8.23 -9.29
N ASP A 46 7.39 -8.27 -10.49
CA ASP A 46 7.09 -9.23 -11.58
C ASP A 46 5.60 -9.31 -11.98
N ALA A 47 4.88 -8.19 -11.88
CA ALA A 47 3.43 -8.11 -12.10
C ALA A 47 2.57 -9.12 -11.30
N VAL A 48 3.16 -9.76 -10.27
CA VAL A 48 2.47 -10.75 -9.41
C VAL A 48 2.07 -10.14 -8.07
N ALA A 49 2.85 -9.20 -7.57
CA ALA A 49 2.60 -8.52 -6.30
C ALA A 49 2.94 -7.04 -6.38
N ILE A 50 2.18 -6.24 -5.66
CA ILE A 50 2.45 -4.82 -5.47
C ILE A 50 2.64 -4.55 -3.99
N VAL A 51 3.66 -3.75 -3.65
CA VAL A 51 3.82 -3.15 -2.33
C VAL A 51 3.37 -1.70 -2.42
N ASP A 52 2.39 -1.33 -1.63
CA ASP A 52 1.80 0.00 -1.61
C ASP A 52 1.62 0.47 -0.15
N SER A 53 1.28 1.72 0.07
CA SER A 53 1.07 2.26 1.40
C SER A 53 -0.04 3.31 1.46
N SER A 54 -0.72 3.35 2.60
CA SER A 54 -1.68 4.39 2.94
C SER A 54 -1.35 5.00 4.29
N ARG A 55 -1.49 6.30 4.43
CA ARG A 55 -1.25 7.01 5.69
C ARG A 55 -2.17 8.20 5.86
N GLY A 56 -2.44 8.55 7.11
CA GLY A 56 -3.11 9.78 7.50
C GLY A 56 -2.54 10.29 8.81
N SER A 57 -2.52 11.60 9.00
CA SER A 57 -2.08 12.24 10.24
C SER A 57 -3.14 13.24 10.67
N GLY A 58 -3.58 13.16 11.94
CA GLY A 58 -4.65 13.99 12.48
C GLY A 58 -6.00 13.76 11.79
N THR A 59 -6.19 12.60 11.16
CA THR A 59 -7.42 12.28 10.41
C THR A 59 -8.57 12.06 11.38
N SER A 60 -9.64 12.84 11.24
CA SER A 60 -10.84 12.64 12.04
C SER A 60 -11.57 11.37 11.60
N LEU A 61 -11.50 10.33 12.42
CA LEU A 61 -12.21 9.07 12.19
C LEU A 61 -13.50 9.02 13.01
N SER A 62 -14.59 8.63 12.35
CA SER A 62 -15.89 8.43 12.99
C SER A 62 -16.64 7.32 12.25
N GLY A 63 -17.13 6.33 13.00
CA GLY A 63 -17.72 5.14 12.38
C GLY A 63 -16.74 4.38 11.48
N ALA A 64 -17.26 3.48 10.68
CA ALA A 64 -16.43 2.67 9.78
C ALA A 64 -15.88 3.51 8.61
N THR A 65 -14.62 3.91 8.69
CA THR A 65 -13.93 4.74 7.70
C THR A 65 -12.99 3.87 6.85
N THR A 66 -13.03 4.04 5.52
CA THR A 66 -12.13 3.33 4.60
C THR A 66 -10.73 3.92 4.68
N LEU A 67 -9.73 3.11 4.97
CA LEU A 67 -8.32 3.52 5.07
C LEU A 67 -7.45 2.94 3.95
N ALA A 68 -7.85 1.85 3.32
CA ALA A 68 -7.19 1.29 2.14
C ALA A 68 -8.21 0.59 1.23
N THR A 69 -7.90 0.51 -0.07
CA THR A 69 -8.71 -0.19 -1.07
C THR A 69 -7.83 -0.97 -2.04
N TYR A 70 -8.40 -1.98 -2.68
CA TYR A 70 -7.84 -2.58 -3.88
C TYR A 70 -8.92 -3.03 -4.85
N ASP A 71 -8.65 -2.91 -6.15
CA ASP A 71 -9.52 -3.31 -7.26
C ASP A 71 -9.56 -4.83 -7.41
N VAL A 72 -10.74 -5.44 -7.33
CA VAL A 72 -10.93 -6.90 -7.43
C VAL A 72 -10.76 -7.44 -8.85
N SER A 73 -10.75 -6.59 -9.87
CA SER A 73 -10.47 -7.03 -11.24
C SER A 73 -9.01 -7.42 -11.42
N THR A 74 -8.12 -6.85 -10.61
CA THR A 74 -6.68 -7.04 -10.67
C THR A 74 -6.17 -7.90 -9.51
N TYR A 75 -6.65 -7.65 -8.30
CA TYR A 75 -6.13 -8.29 -7.07
C TYR A 75 -7.22 -9.11 -6.38
N LYS A 76 -6.82 -10.23 -5.78
CA LYS A 76 -7.76 -11.07 -5.00
C LYS A 76 -7.45 -11.09 -3.52
N THR A 77 -6.19 -10.85 -3.16
CA THR A 77 -5.72 -10.95 -1.78
C THR A 77 -4.82 -9.80 -1.43
N ALA A 78 -4.96 -9.30 -0.22
CA ALA A 78 -4.08 -8.29 0.35
C ALA A 78 -3.57 -8.73 1.71
N LYS A 79 -2.29 -8.49 1.98
CA LYS A 79 -1.71 -8.51 3.32
C LYS A 79 -1.42 -7.07 3.71
N TYR A 80 -1.88 -6.66 4.89
CA TYR A 80 -1.61 -5.35 5.47
C TYR A 80 -0.76 -5.51 6.73
N VAL A 81 0.18 -4.59 6.92
CA VAL A 81 0.84 -4.30 8.20
C VAL A 81 0.43 -2.90 8.57
N TYR A 82 -0.12 -2.72 9.75
CA TYR A 82 -0.67 -1.43 10.16
C TYR A 82 -0.12 -0.96 11.51
N GLN A 83 -0.10 0.34 11.66
CA GLN A 83 -0.02 1.05 12.92
C GLN A 83 -1.08 2.14 12.91
N ILE A 84 -1.85 2.25 13.97
CA ILE A 84 -2.82 3.32 14.16
C ILE A 84 -2.74 3.84 15.59
N LYS A 85 -2.75 5.15 15.75
CA LYS A 85 -2.67 5.86 17.04
C LYS A 85 -3.84 6.82 17.15
N LYS A 86 -4.43 6.90 18.34
CA LYS A 86 -5.36 7.97 18.69
C LYS A 86 -4.55 9.19 19.15
N ASP A 87 -4.73 10.34 18.49
CA ASP A 87 -3.82 11.49 18.67
C ASP A 87 -3.94 12.20 20.02
N ASP A 88 -5.08 12.10 20.68
CA ASP A 88 -5.34 12.65 22.02
C ASP A 88 -5.06 11.66 23.18
N ALA A 89 -4.55 10.47 22.85
CA ALA A 89 -4.14 9.44 23.79
C ALA A 89 -2.79 8.84 23.39
N GLU A 90 -2.13 8.17 24.33
CA GLU A 90 -0.87 7.45 24.07
C GLU A 90 -1.12 6.06 23.45
N ASP A 91 -2.41 5.67 23.28
CA ASP A 91 -2.77 4.34 22.80
C ASP A 91 -2.46 4.18 21.32
N THR A 92 -1.81 3.08 21.00
CA THR A 92 -1.41 2.70 19.64
C THR A 92 -1.69 1.21 19.45
N ASP A 93 -2.38 0.89 18.35
CA ASP A 93 -2.56 -0.48 17.88
C ASP A 93 -1.66 -0.73 16.67
N VAL A 94 -1.00 -1.89 16.66
CA VAL A 94 -0.23 -2.41 15.53
C VAL A 94 -0.61 -3.86 15.27
N GLY A 95 -0.54 -4.30 14.02
CA GLY A 95 -0.87 -5.68 13.68
C GLY A 95 -0.76 -5.99 12.21
N GLU A 96 -1.17 -7.20 11.89
CA GLU A 96 -1.25 -7.70 10.51
C GLU A 96 -2.68 -8.14 10.20
N ILE A 97 -3.10 -7.89 8.96
CA ILE A 97 -4.42 -8.27 8.45
C ILE A 97 -4.24 -8.98 7.12
N LEU A 98 -4.92 -10.11 6.96
CA LEU A 98 -5.13 -10.73 5.65
C LEU A 98 -6.57 -10.50 5.22
N VAL A 99 -6.72 -10.11 3.95
CA VAL A 99 -8.03 -9.94 3.31
C VAL A 99 -8.03 -10.69 1.99
N THR A 100 -9.09 -11.45 1.72
CA THR A 100 -9.31 -12.05 0.40
C THR A 100 -10.73 -11.82 -0.09
N TYR A 101 -10.86 -11.68 -1.40
CA TYR A 101 -12.13 -11.50 -2.08
C TYR A 101 -12.62 -12.81 -2.69
N GLY A 102 -13.85 -13.21 -2.34
CA GLY A 102 -14.55 -14.33 -2.91
C GLY A 102 -15.47 -13.91 -4.06
N VAL A 103 -15.22 -14.44 -5.26
CA VAL A 103 -15.92 -14.01 -6.49
C VAL A 103 -17.40 -14.41 -6.56
N THR A 104 -17.84 -15.39 -5.76
CA THR A 104 -19.16 -15.98 -5.94
C THR A 104 -20.31 -15.08 -5.48
N ASN A 105 -20.14 -14.39 -4.38
CA ASN A 105 -21.18 -13.52 -3.79
C ASN A 105 -20.66 -12.13 -3.40
N ASN A 106 -19.53 -11.72 -3.94
CA ASN A 106 -18.79 -10.53 -3.49
C ASN A 106 -18.42 -10.59 -1.98
N ASP A 107 -18.21 -11.80 -1.48
CA ASP A 107 -17.81 -12.00 -0.08
C ASP A 107 -16.39 -11.51 0.15
N VAL A 108 -16.18 -10.88 1.28
CA VAL A 108 -14.84 -10.46 1.73
C VAL A 108 -14.53 -11.13 3.05
N TYR A 109 -13.40 -11.81 3.09
CA TYR A 109 -12.92 -12.50 4.28
C TYR A 109 -11.73 -11.77 4.85
N LEU A 110 -11.77 -11.48 6.14
CA LEU A 110 -10.72 -10.78 6.87
C LEU A 110 -10.29 -11.60 8.08
N THR A 111 -9.01 -11.67 8.31
CA THR A 111 -8.45 -12.11 9.58
C THR A 111 -7.38 -11.13 10.04
N GLU A 112 -7.45 -10.77 11.32
CA GLU A 112 -6.46 -9.95 12.01
C GLU A 112 -5.63 -10.85 12.93
N TYR A 113 -4.31 -10.66 12.93
CA TYR A 113 -3.38 -11.45 13.75
C TYR A 113 -2.16 -10.60 14.14
N ALA A 114 -1.34 -11.13 15.06
CA ALA A 114 -0.17 -10.41 15.58
C ALA A 114 -0.50 -9.00 16.11
N MET A 115 -1.69 -8.84 16.69
CA MET A 115 -2.13 -7.54 17.23
C MET A 115 -1.46 -7.25 18.56
N LEU A 116 -0.95 -6.03 18.71
CA LEU A 116 -0.41 -5.45 19.93
C LEU A 116 -1.02 -4.09 20.15
N SER A 117 -1.44 -3.82 21.39
CA SER A 117 -1.92 -2.51 21.83
C SER A 117 -1.04 -2.01 22.97
N THR A 118 -0.69 -0.73 22.97
CA THR A 118 0.05 -0.11 24.09
C THR A 118 -0.84 0.21 25.28
N GLY A 119 -2.16 0.14 25.10
CA GLY A 119 -3.18 0.36 26.11
C GLY A 119 -4.43 -0.44 25.77
N SER A 120 -5.59 0.19 25.80
CA SER A 120 -6.83 -0.43 25.32
C SER A 120 -6.89 -0.37 23.79
N SER A 121 -7.46 -1.40 23.16
CA SER A 121 -7.68 -1.36 21.71
C SER A 121 -8.51 -0.13 21.32
N ILE A 122 -8.02 0.60 20.33
CA ILE A 122 -8.60 1.88 19.90
C ILE A 122 -9.65 1.73 18.80
N GLY A 123 -9.87 0.52 18.29
CA GLY A 123 -10.90 0.27 17.28
C GLY A 123 -10.93 -1.16 16.77
N ALA A 124 -11.67 -1.35 15.70
CA ALA A 124 -11.82 -2.65 15.04
C ALA A 124 -11.71 -2.52 13.52
N TRP A 125 -11.10 -3.50 12.90
CA TRP A 125 -10.98 -3.61 11.46
C TRP A 125 -12.12 -4.43 10.86
N THR A 126 -12.60 -3.99 9.72
CA THR A 126 -13.56 -4.71 8.88
C THR A 126 -13.16 -4.56 7.42
N ALA A 127 -13.67 -5.45 6.57
CA ALA A 127 -13.53 -5.32 5.14
C ALA A 127 -14.86 -5.61 4.46
N ASP A 128 -15.12 -4.89 3.36
CA ASP A 128 -16.31 -5.10 2.56
C ASP A 128 -15.99 -4.90 1.06
N TYR A 129 -16.89 -5.38 0.20
CA TYR A 129 -16.87 -5.10 -1.23
C TYR A 129 -17.78 -3.92 -1.54
N ASN A 130 -17.32 -3.01 -2.38
CA ASN A 130 -18.12 -1.90 -2.88
C ASN A 130 -17.70 -1.47 -4.29
N SER A 131 -18.58 -1.64 -5.24
CA SER A 131 -18.45 -1.09 -6.60
C SER A 131 -17.15 -1.44 -7.35
N GLY A 132 -16.64 -2.65 -7.19
CA GLY A 132 -15.41 -3.11 -7.85
C GLY A 132 -14.20 -3.16 -6.93
N ASP A 133 -14.29 -2.56 -5.74
CA ASP A 133 -13.19 -2.51 -4.79
C ASP A 133 -13.48 -3.30 -3.51
N VAL A 134 -12.45 -3.93 -2.96
CA VAL A 134 -12.41 -4.30 -1.55
C VAL A 134 -11.90 -3.11 -0.76
N ARG A 135 -12.62 -2.76 0.31
CA ARG A 135 -12.26 -1.69 1.23
C ARG A 135 -11.84 -2.26 2.57
N LEU A 136 -10.66 -1.89 3.04
CA LEU A 136 -10.26 -2.09 4.43
C LEU A 136 -10.74 -0.89 5.24
N ARG A 137 -11.53 -1.13 6.27
CA ARG A 137 -12.21 -0.10 7.06
C ARG A 137 -11.87 -0.22 8.54
N PHE A 138 -11.66 0.91 9.18
CA PHE A 138 -11.44 1.00 10.61
C PHE A 138 -12.60 1.72 11.28
N THR A 139 -13.11 1.14 12.39
CA THR A 139 -14.12 1.76 13.24
C THR A 139 -13.49 2.05 14.58
N PRO A 140 -13.25 3.33 14.93
CA PRO A 140 -12.66 3.68 16.21
C PRO A 140 -13.63 3.42 17.37
N THR A 141 -13.12 3.05 18.54
CA THR A 141 -13.90 2.95 19.78
C THR A 141 -14.40 4.31 20.27
N ALA A 142 -13.67 5.37 19.94
CA ALA A 142 -14.05 6.76 20.17
C ALA A 142 -13.69 7.61 18.98
N ASN A 143 -14.62 8.43 18.52
CA ASN A 143 -14.37 9.35 17.41
C ASN A 143 -13.28 10.35 17.76
N GLY A 144 -12.53 10.80 16.78
CA GLY A 144 -11.50 11.81 16.96
C GLY A 144 -10.36 11.73 15.94
N ALA A 145 -9.33 12.51 16.19
CA ALA A 145 -8.14 12.54 15.36
C ALA A 145 -7.28 11.29 15.58
N HIS A 146 -6.87 10.67 14.48
CA HIS A 146 -6.01 9.50 14.46
C HIS A 146 -4.89 9.69 13.45
N THR A 147 -3.73 9.17 13.77
CA THR A 147 -2.59 9.04 12.85
C THR A 147 -2.39 7.57 12.54
N TYR A 148 -2.31 7.23 11.25
CA TYR A 148 -2.14 5.84 10.82
C TYR A 148 -1.12 5.70 9.69
N SER A 149 -0.52 4.52 9.64
CA SER A 149 0.33 4.05 8.54
C SER A 149 -0.04 2.61 8.23
N ILE A 150 -0.29 2.33 6.98
CA ILE A 150 -0.64 1.00 6.48
C ILE A 150 0.28 0.69 5.31
N MET A 151 0.99 -0.41 5.37
CA MET A 151 1.71 -0.99 4.25
C MET A 151 0.95 -2.23 3.79
N ASN A 152 0.74 -2.37 2.50
CA ASN A 152 0.06 -3.52 1.92
C ASN A 152 0.91 -4.22 0.86
N THR A 153 0.69 -5.52 0.76
CA THR A 153 1.13 -6.33 -0.37
C THR A 153 -0.12 -6.90 -1.03
N LEU A 154 -0.31 -6.58 -2.31
CA LEU A 154 -1.45 -7.03 -3.11
C LEU A 154 -0.99 -8.16 -4.02
N LEU A 155 -1.77 -9.25 -4.08
CA LEU A 155 -1.50 -10.38 -4.96
C LEU A 155 -2.50 -10.39 -6.12
N ILE A 156 -1.94 -10.48 -7.33
CA ILE A 156 -2.70 -10.63 -8.57
C ILE A 156 -3.30 -12.03 -8.64
N ALA A 157 -4.50 -12.15 -9.18
CA ALA A 157 -5.23 -13.42 -9.34
C ALA A 157 -4.81 -14.14 -10.63
#